data_f179c730b76ce8265fd5ee2dea9b3d69
#
_entry.id   f179c730b76ce8265fd5ee2dea9b3d69
#
_cell.length_a   1.000
_cell.length_b   1.000
_cell.length_c   1.000
_cell.angle_alpha   90.00
_cell.angle_beta   90.00
_cell.angle_gamma   90.00
#
_symmetry.space_group_name_H-M   'P 1'
#
loop_
_entity.id
_entity.type
_entity.pdbx_description
1 polymer ?
#
loop_
_entity_poly.entity_id
_entity_poly.type
_entity_poly.pdbx_seq_one_letter_code
_entity_poly.pdbx_strand_id
1 'polypeptide(L)'
;MKVLWLCNIMIPFIARSLGQKLVVKEGWLSGLSDKLIKNRDKNKITLAICFPTSDDFHMARNDQSLFVKDTVRGVPYYMFREDTVHPENYDASMEQTLKAVIDDFQPDIVHIFGTEFPHTLAMVKAFGNPERTLIGIQGLCSAIAQVYMADLPSNVCKKKTFRDIIKKDGLLEQQEKFVQRGKYEKEAIAMAGHITGRTDFDREYAEKLNPNAKYHFMNETLREEFYHDSWNIDRIERYSIFLSQGNYPIKGLHHVLDILPDLIEAHEETMLY
;
A
#
# COMPACT_ATOMS: atom_id res chain seq x y z
N MET A 1 17.80 -17.72 5.75
CA MET A 1 17.16 -17.18 4.55
C MET A 1 17.06 -15.66 4.70
N LYS A 2 17.54 -14.91 3.71
CA LYS A 2 17.51 -13.43 3.68
C LYS A 2 16.29 -12.97 2.91
N VAL A 3 15.44 -12.19 3.54
CA VAL A 3 14.19 -11.69 2.95
C VAL A 3 14.25 -10.16 2.92
N LEU A 4 14.12 -9.58 1.73
CA LEU A 4 13.98 -8.15 1.55
C LEU A 4 12.50 -7.81 1.37
N TRP A 5 11.96 -6.99 2.26
CA TRP A 5 10.64 -6.40 2.09
C TRP A 5 10.75 -5.09 1.32
N LEU A 6 9.89 -4.91 0.32
CA LEU A 6 9.60 -3.61 -0.25
C LEU A 6 8.21 -3.18 0.25
N CYS A 7 8.17 -2.07 0.97
CA CYS A 7 6.96 -1.51 1.57
C CYS A 7 6.63 -0.15 0.97
N ASN A 8 5.34 0.18 0.86
CA ASN A 8 4.87 1.47 0.35
C ASN A 8 5.10 2.62 1.36
N ILE A 9 5.35 2.27 2.63
CA ILE A 9 5.51 3.23 3.73
C ILE A 9 6.68 2.86 4.63
N MET A 10 7.16 3.86 5.37
CA MET A 10 8.07 3.67 6.50
C MET A 10 7.34 2.99 7.66
N ILE A 11 7.81 1.82 8.08
CA ILE A 11 7.20 1.07 9.19
C ILE A 11 7.36 1.84 10.51
N PRO A 12 6.35 1.85 11.41
CA PRO A 12 6.33 2.68 12.62
C PRO A 12 7.54 2.58 13.54
N PHE A 13 8.16 1.42 13.71
CA PHE A 13 9.34 1.32 14.58
C PHE A 13 10.58 2.00 13.97
N ILE A 14 10.68 2.04 12.63
CA ILE A 14 11.72 2.80 11.92
C ILE A 14 11.42 4.29 12.01
N ALA A 15 10.17 4.71 11.78
CA ALA A 15 9.75 6.09 11.89
C ALA A 15 10.06 6.68 13.28
N ARG A 16 9.79 5.92 14.34
CA ARG A 16 10.12 6.32 15.72
C ARG A 16 11.62 6.53 15.91
N SER A 17 12.46 5.65 15.38
CA SER A 17 13.93 5.78 15.52
C SER A 17 14.48 7.01 14.80
N LEU A 18 13.79 7.46 13.75
CA LEU A 18 14.15 8.64 12.96
C LEU A 18 13.47 9.93 13.45
N GLY A 19 12.68 9.88 14.53
CA GLY A 19 11.90 11.02 15.01
C GLY A 19 10.82 11.50 14.03
N GLN A 20 10.37 10.62 13.13
CA GLN A 20 9.36 10.93 12.12
C GLN A 20 7.95 10.72 12.67
N LYS A 21 6.98 11.48 12.10
CA LYS A 21 5.57 11.32 12.43
C LYS A 21 5.11 9.90 12.07
N LEU A 22 4.42 9.25 13.01
CA LEU A 22 3.90 7.91 12.79
C LEU A 22 2.77 7.94 11.75
N VAL A 23 2.86 7.04 10.78
CA VAL A 23 1.76 6.73 9.87
C VAL A 23 1.01 5.55 10.48
N VAL A 24 -0.29 5.72 10.71
CA VAL A 24 -1.15 4.65 11.29
C VAL A 24 -1.68 3.68 10.22
N LYS A 25 -1.46 4.00 8.95
CA LYS A 25 -1.79 3.13 7.83
C LYS A 25 -0.94 1.85 7.86
N GLU A 26 -1.46 0.78 7.28
CA GLU A 26 -0.76 -0.51 7.15
C GLU A 26 -0.27 -1.09 8.50
N GLY A 27 -1.12 -1.00 9.53
CA GLY A 27 -0.81 -1.52 10.86
C GLY A 27 -0.47 -3.01 10.91
N TRP A 28 -0.95 -3.79 9.94
CA TRP A 28 -0.64 -5.20 9.76
C TRP A 28 0.84 -5.46 9.44
N LEU A 29 1.52 -4.58 8.69
CA LEU A 29 2.98 -4.65 8.48
C LEU A 29 3.75 -4.55 9.80
N SER A 30 3.27 -3.70 10.72
CA SER A 30 3.83 -3.60 12.06
C SER A 30 3.67 -4.91 12.83
N GLY A 31 2.47 -5.50 12.82
CA GLY A 31 2.21 -6.77 13.47
C GLY A 31 3.06 -7.91 12.91
N LEU A 32 3.19 -7.99 11.59
CA LEU A 32 3.99 -9.00 10.91
C LEU A 32 5.49 -8.83 11.21
N SER A 33 6.02 -7.60 11.09
CA SER A 33 7.43 -7.31 11.38
C SER A 33 7.79 -7.61 12.82
N ASP A 34 6.95 -7.22 13.77
CA ASP A 34 7.18 -7.50 15.19
C ASP A 34 7.20 -9.01 15.47
N LYS A 35 6.30 -9.79 14.88
CA LYS A 35 6.32 -11.25 15.01
C LYS A 35 7.55 -11.90 14.40
N LEU A 36 7.99 -11.43 13.22
CA LEU A 36 9.23 -11.94 12.59
C LEU A 36 10.47 -11.60 13.41
N ILE A 37 10.59 -10.36 13.89
CA ILE A 37 11.72 -9.91 14.71
C ILE A 37 11.77 -10.67 16.04
N LYS A 38 10.63 -10.83 16.72
CA LYS A 38 10.52 -11.55 18.00
C LYS A 38 10.90 -13.04 17.87
N ASN A 39 10.61 -13.64 16.72
CA ASN A 39 10.85 -15.06 16.47
C ASN A 39 12.03 -15.33 15.52
N ARG A 40 12.94 -14.37 15.31
CA ARG A 40 14.00 -14.47 14.30
C ARG A 40 14.89 -15.71 14.45
N ASP A 41 15.22 -16.09 15.69
CA ASP A 41 16.06 -17.25 15.93
C ASP A 41 15.37 -18.56 15.59
N LYS A 42 14.05 -18.62 15.80
CA LYS A 42 13.20 -19.77 15.44
C LYS A 42 12.96 -19.84 13.94
N ASN A 43 12.68 -18.72 13.30
CA ASN A 43 12.33 -18.65 11.88
C ASN A 43 13.55 -18.76 10.97
N LYS A 44 14.75 -18.49 11.49
CA LYS A 44 16.00 -18.42 10.71
C LYS A 44 15.89 -17.45 9.52
N ILE A 45 15.11 -16.37 9.69
CA ILE A 45 14.92 -15.33 8.69
C ILE A 45 15.75 -14.10 9.09
N THR A 46 16.57 -13.64 8.16
CA THR A 46 17.23 -12.34 8.22
C THR A 46 16.40 -11.37 7.39
N LEU A 47 15.67 -10.48 8.06
CA LEU A 47 14.81 -9.50 7.43
C LEU A 47 15.57 -8.21 7.15
N ALA A 48 15.37 -7.62 5.97
CA ALA A 48 15.66 -6.21 5.67
C ALA A 48 14.40 -5.54 5.09
N ILE A 49 14.27 -4.23 5.26
CA ILE A 49 13.11 -3.47 4.83
C ILE A 49 13.54 -2.32 3.94
N CYS A 50 12.93 -2.21 2.76
CA CYS A 50 13.15 -1.14 1.79
C CYS A 50 11.84 -0.36 1.60
N PHE A 51 11.90 0.97 1.56
CA PHE A 51 10.72 1.82 1.40
C PHE A 51 11.07 3.18 0.79
N PRO A 52 10.11 3.83 0.08
CA PRO A 52 10.33 5.14 -0.50
C PRO A 52 10.31 6.26 0.55
N THR A 53 11.04 7.32 0.24
CA THR A 53 11.02 8.60 0.96
C THR A 53 11.06 9.75 -0.04
N SER A 54 10.50 10.93 0.35
CA SER A 54 10.48 12.10 -0.51
C SER A 54 11.87 12.70 -0.71
N ASP A 55 12.03 13.48 -1.79
CA ASP A 55 13.25 14.26 -2.03
C ASP A 55 13.58 15.22 -0.89
N ASP A 56 12.58 15.85 -0.30
CA ASP A 56 12.76 16.74 0.84
C ASP A 56 13.43 16.05 2.02
N PHE A 57 13.09 14.77 2.26
CA PHE A 57 13.70 13.97 3.32
C PHE A 57 15.21 13.77 3.07
N HIS A 58 15.60 13.47 1.84
CA HIS A 58 17.01 13.29 1.45
C HIS A 58 17.77 14.64 1.42
N MET A 59 17.16 15.70 0.92
CA MET A 59 17.77 17.03 0.90
C MET A 59 18.05 17.55 2.33
N ALA A 60 17.11 17.35 3.25
CA ALA A 60 17.30 17.72 4.66
C ALA A 60 18.49 16.97 5.32
N ARG A 61 18.89 15.83 4.81
CA ARG A 61 20.03 15.02 5.26
C ARG A 61 21.32 15.28 4.44
N ASN A 62 21.23 16.14 3.44
CA ASN A 62 22.32 16.41 2.47
C ASN A 62 22.91 15.11 1.86
N ASP A 63 22.04 14.15 1.57
CA ASP A 63 22.42 12.83 1.08
C ASP A 63 22.33 12.75 -0.45
N GLN A 64 23.44 12.42 -1.09
CA GLN A 64 23.56 12.28 -2.55
C GLN A 64 23.62 10.81 -2.98
N SER A 65 23.54 9.86 -2.04
CA SER A 65 23.60 8.43 -2.34
C SER A 65 22.33 7.94 -3.03
N LEU A 66 22.41 6.79 -3.72
CA LEU A 66 21.24 6.13 -4.33
C LEU A 66 20.22 5.74 -3.27
N PHE A 67 20.67 5.29 -2.11
CA PHE A 67 19.83 4.96 -0.97
C PHE A 67 20.52 5.30 0.35
N VAL A 68 19.74 5.53 1.39
CA VAL A 68 20.22 5.62 2.77
C VAL A 68 20.02 4.26 3.44
N LYS A 69 21.07 3.77 4.11
CA LYS A 69 21.02 2.51 4.88
C LYS A 69 21.30 2.78 6.35
N ASP A 70 20.52 2.14 7.22
CA ASP A 70 20.78 2.12 8.66
C ASP A 70 20.16 0.85 9.27
N THR A 71 20.24 0.68 10.58
CA THR A 71 19.75 -0.51 11.28
C THR A 71 19.01 -0.13 12.54
N VAL A 72 17.83 -0.70 12.75
CA VAL A 72 17.06 -0.53 13.99
C VAL A 72 16.50 -1.88 14.46
N ARG A 73 16.58 -2.18 15.75
CA ARG A 73 16.19 -3.47 16.34
C ARG A 73 16.87 -4.68 15.68
N GLY A 74 18.06 -4.49 15.10
CA GLY A 74 18.81 -5.50 14.38
C GLY A 74 18.26 -5.81 12.97
N VAL A 75 17.38 -4.95 12.44
CA VAL A 75 16.84 -5.04 11.09
C VAL A 75 17.46 -3.93 10.24
N PRO A 76 18.25 -4.25 9.20
CA PRO A 76 18.68 -3.28 8.21
C PRO A 76 17.48 -2.69 7.48
N TYR A 77 17.53 -1.39 7.21
CA TYR A 77 16.54 -0.75 6.34
C TYR A 77 17.20 0.15 5.31
N TYR A 78 16.49 0.31 4.19
CA TYR A 78 16.94 1.06 3.02
C TYR A 78 15.86 2.07 2.63
N MET A 79 16.25 3.32 2.52
CA MET A 79 15.38 4.41 2.08
C MET A 79 15.83 4.87 0.70
N PHE A 80 14.95 4.86 -0.27
CA PHE A 80 15.21 5.36 -1.61
C PHE A 80 14.28 6.52 -1.96
N ARG A 81 14.66 7.32 -2.95
CA ARG A 81 13.87 8.48 -3.40
C ARG A 81 12.76 8.04 -4.34
N GLU A 82 11.56 8.57 -4.09
CA GLU A 82 10.43 8.41 -4.99
C GLU A 82 9.45 9.57 -4.82
N ASP A 83 8.86 10.04 -5.91
CA ASP A 83 7.71 10.94 -5.88
C ASP A 83 6.43 10.15 -5.57
N THR A 84 6.15 9.97 -4.27
CA THR A 84 4.95 9.27 -3.81
C THR A 84 3.67 10.10 -3.96
N VAL A 85 3.78 11.37 -4.35
CA VAL A 85 2.63 12.26 -4.62
C VAL A 85 2.05 12.00 -6.01
N HIS A 86 2.92 11.62 -6.97
CA HIS A 86 2.53 11.31 -8.34
C HIS A 86 2.87 9.87 -8.72
N PRO A 87 2.25 8.88 -8.07
CA PRO A 87 2.56 7.45 -8.29
C PRO A 87 2.16 6.94 -9.68
N GLU A 88 1.50 7.77 -10.48
CA GLU A 88 1.25 7.53 -11.90
C GLU A 88 2.48 7.70 -12.79
N ASN A 89 3.55 8.28 -12.28
CA ASN A 89 4.81 8.48 -13.00
C ASN A 89 5.81 7.38 -12.67
N TYR A 90 6.30 6.70 -13.69
CA TYR A 90 7.37 5.70 -13.54
C TYR A 90 8.72 6.34 -13.79
N ASP A 91 9.61 6.27 -12.82
CA ASP A 91 11.01 6.67 -12.97
C ASP A 91 11.90 5.43 -13.09
N ALA A 92 12.47 5.21 -14.28
CA ALA A 92 13.35 4.07 -14.55
C ALA A 92 14.66 4.11 -13.73
N SER A 93 15.06 5.27 -13.20
CA SER A 93 16.24 5.36 -12.33
C SER A 93 16.09 4.58 -11.02
N MET A 94 14.85 4.34 -10.59
CA MET A 94 14.53 3.48 -9.42
C MET A 94 15.06 2.05 -9.63
N GLU A 95 15.09 1.53 -10.86
CA GLU A 95 15.59 0.18 -11.13
C GLU A 95 17.08 0.07 -10.71
N GLN A 96 17.88 1.08 -11.05
CA GLN A 96 19.30 1.11 -10.65
C GLN A 96 19.45 1.23 -9.13
N THR A 97 18.65 2.08 -8.50
CA THR A 97 18.66 2.25 -7.04
C THR A 97 18.30 0.95 -6.32
N LEU A 98 17.20 0.31 -6.73
CA LEU A 98 16.75 -0.94 -6.14
C LEU A 98 17.72 -2.10 -6.45
N LYS A 99 18.34 -2.10 -7.61
CA LYS A 99 19.43 -3.05 -7.92
C LYS A 99 20.60 -2.90 -6.93
N ALA A 100 21.00 -1.66 -6.62
CA ALA A 100 22.05 -1.41 -5.63
C ALA A 100 21.66 -1.90 -4.22
N VAL A 101 20.39 -1.75 -3.80
CA VAL A 101 19.87 -2.32 -2.55
C VAL A 101 19.95 -3.85 -2.57
N ILE A 102 19.55 -4.48 -3.67
CA ILE A 102 19.62 -5.94 -3.85
C ILE A 102 21.08 -6.42 -3.77
N ASP A 103 22.00 -5.73 -4.42
CA ASP A 103 23.41 -6.08 -4.44
C ASP A 103 24.07 -5.91 -3.05
N ASP A 104 23.65 -4.93 -2.26
CA ASP A 104 24.15 -4.73 -0.90
C ASP A 104 23.58 -5.79 0.07
N PHE A 105 22.28 -6.07 0.01
CA PHE A 105 21.66 -7.01 0.94
C PHE A 105 21.79 -8.47 0.49
N GLN A 106 21.79 -8.76 -0.82
CA GLN A 106 21.80 -10.12 -1.39
C GLN A 106 20.65 -11.00 -0.88
N PRO A 107 19.40 -10.62 -1.15
CA PRO A 107 18.23 -11.35 -0.66
C PRO A 107 18.08 -12.73 -1.34
N ASP A 108 17.60 -13.71 -0.55
CA ASP A 108 17.10 -14.97 -1.10
C ASP A 108 15.70 -14.80 -1.69
N ILE A 109 14.87 -13.94 -1.09
CA ILE A 109 13.50 -13.64 -1.53
C ILE A 109 13.29 -12.13 -1.44
N VAL A 110 12.62 -11.58 -2.45
CA VAL A 110 12.03 -10.23 -2.40
C VAL A 110 10.52 -10.37 -2.20
N HIS A 111 10.00 -9.79 -1.11
CA HIS A 111 8.57 -9.73 -0.82
C HIS A 111 8.10 -8.28 -0.94
N ILE A 112 7.24 -7.99 -1.89
CA ILE A 112 6.73 -6.67 -2.23
C ILE A 112 5.32 -6.55 -1.66
N PHE A 113 5.05 -5.50 -0.90
CA PHE A 113 3.75 -5.25 -0.29
C PHE A 113 3.01 -4.14 -1.04
N GLY A 114 2.05 -4.55 -1.88
CA GLY A 114 1.23 -3.67 -2.71
C GLY A 114 1.73 -3.54 -4.14
N THR A 115 0.81 -3.16 -5.01
CA THR A 115 1.03 -2.94 -6.44
C THR A 115 0.71 -1.50 -6.85
N GLU A 116 0.36 -0.68 -5.88
CA GLU A 116 -0.20 0.65 -6.09
C GLU A 116 0.85 1.70 -6.48
N PHE A 117 2.12 1.40 -6.31
CA PHE A 117 3.23 2.32 -6.60
C PHE A 117 4.15 1.78 -7.67
N PRO A 118 4.79 2.65 -8.46
CA PRO A 118 5.65 2.24 -9.57
C PRO A 118 6.93 1.51 -9.11
N HIS A 119 7.38 1.71 -7.86
CA HIS A 119 8.53 0.99 -7.30
C HIS A 119 8.33 -0.54 -7.28
N THR A 120 7.09 -1.03 -7.27
CA THR A 120 6.81 -2.47 -7.39
C THR A 120 7.35 -3.02 -8.71
N LEU A 121 7.03 -2.36 -9.82
CA LEU A 121 7.56 -2.75 -11.14
C LEU A 121 9.09 -2.60 -11.20
N ALA A 122 9.62 -1.49 -10.66
CA ALA A 122 11.05 -1.25 -10.63
C ALA A 122 11.81 -2.34 -9.85
N MET A 123 11.26 -2.79 -8.71
CA MET A 123 11.86 -3.87 -7.92
C MET A 123 11.83 -5.22 -8.65
N VAL A 124 10.72 -5.55 -9.29
CA VAL A 124 10.59 -6.80 -10.05
C VAL A 124 11.60 -6.83 -11.19
N LYS A 125 11.76 -5.72 -11.94
CA LYS A 125 12.77 -5.59 -13.00
C LYS A 125 14.20 -5.66 -12.46
N ALA A 126 14.49 -4.93 -11.39
CA ALA A 126 15.82 -4.89 -10.77
C ALA A 126 16.26 -6.24 -10.21
N PHE A 127 15.33 -7.00 -9.62
CA PHE A 127 15.64 -8.33 -9.08
C PHE A 127 15.72 -9.41 -10.16
N GLY A 128 14.86 -9.35 -11.18
CA GLY A 128 14.93 -10.21 -12.36
C GLY A 128 14.82 -11.72 -12.09
N ASN A 129 14.23 -12.11 -10.97
CA ASN A 129 14.08 -13.51 -10.57
C ASN A 129 12.64 -13.82 -10.14
N PRO A 130 11.78 -14.27 -11.08
CA PRO A 130 10.38 -14.58 -10.78
C PRO A 130 10.18 -15.59 -9.66
N GLU A 131 10.95 -16.67 -9.63
CA GLU A 131 10.86 -17.76 -8.65
C GLU A 131 11.18 -17.33 -7.22
N ARG A 132 11.75 -16.14 -7.05
CA ARG A 132 12.13 -15.59 -5.74
C ARG A 132 11.45 -14.25 -5.47
N THR A 133 10.48 -13.86 -6.31
CA THR A 133 9.67 -12.66 -6.19
C THR A 133 8.28 -13.01 -5.72
N LEU A 134 7.87 -12.47 -4.56
CA LEU A 134 6.52 -12.56 -4.01
C LEU A 134 5.88 -11.18 -4.00
N ILE A 135 4.76 -11.00 -4.69
CA ILE A 135 3.95 -9.78 -4.66
C ILE A 135 2.72 -10.01 -3.79
N GLY A 136 2.54 -9.17 -2.76
CA GLY A 136 1.33 -9.14 -1.94
C GLY A 136 0.35 -8.09 -2.46
N ILE A 137 -0.83 -8.53 -2.87
CA ILE A 137 -1.91 -7.62 -3.32
C ILE A 137 -2.49 -6.90 -2.10
N GLN A 138 -2.51 -5.55 -2.16
CA GLN A 138 -3.17 -4.67 -1.18
C GLN A 138 -4.40 -4.00 -1.79
N GLY A 139 -4.27 -3.51 -3.00
CA GLY A 139 -5.33 -2.99 -3.84
C GLY A 139 -4.93 -3.18 -5.30
N LEU A 140 -5.90 -3.36 -6.17
CA LEU A 140 -5.68 -3.57 -7.60
C LEU A 140 -6.05 -2.30 -8.35
N CYS A 141 -5.05 -1.46 -8.65
CA CYS A 141 -5.26 -0.18 -9.36
C CYS A 141 -5.98 -0.36 -10.68
N SER A 142 -5.65 -1.42 -11.42
CA SER A 142 -6.27 -1.71 -12.72
C SER A 142 -7.73 -2.15 -12.62
N ALA A 143 -8.14 -2.78 -11.51
CA ALA A 143 -9.53 -3.10 -11.22
C ALA A 143 -10.28 -1.87 -10.71
N ILE A 144 -9.68 -1.13 -9.78
CA ILE A 144 -10.24 0.11 -9.23
C ILE A 144 -10.52 1.12 -10.34
N ALA A 145 -9.61 1.28 -11.29
CA ALA A 145 -9.77 2.20 -12.42
C ALA A 145 -11.06 1.96 -13.22
N GLN A 146 -11.50 0.70 -13.34
CA GLN A 146 -12.70 0.35 -14.11
C GLN A 146 -14.00 0.79 -13.43
N VAL A 147 -14.01 0.80 -12.09
CA VAL A 147 -15.20 1.11 -11.27
C VAL A 147 -14.96 2.32 -10.37
N TYR A 148 -13.98 3.15 -10.69
CA TYR A 148 -13.53 4.28 -9.85
C TYR A 148 -14.65 5.21 -9.43
N MET A 149 -15.59 5.49 -10.35
CA MET A 149 -16.69 6.42 -10.11
C MET A 149 -17.80 5.87 -9.23
N ALA A 150 -17.91 4.54 -9.05
CA ALA A 150 -18.85 3.88 -8.16
C ALA A 150 -20.28 4.46 -8.29
N ASP A 151 -20.80 4.47 -9.53
CA ASP A 151 -22.13 4.91 -9.91
C ASP A 151 -22.46 6.41 -9.69
N LEU A 152 -21.45 7.25 -9.41
CA LEU A 152 -21.63 8.70 -9.37
C LEU A 152 -22.21 9.21 -10.70
N PRO A 153 -23.22 10.11 -10.66
CA PRO A 153 -23.80 10.72 -11.85
C PRO A 153 -22.72 11.45 -12.68
N SER A 154 -22.79 11.32 -14.02
CA SER A 154 -21.78 11.88 -14.93
C SER A 154 -21.60 13.40 -14.81
N ASN A 155 -22.67 14.12 -14.44
CA ASN A 155 -22.60 15.56 -14.18
C ASN A 155 -21.81 15.89 -12.90
N VAL A 156 -21.77 15.01 -11.93
CA VAL A 156 -20.93 15.12 -10.72
C VAL A 156 -19.47 14.80 -11.06
N CYS A 157 -19.23 13.69 -11.78
CA CYS A 157 -17.89 13.28 -12.19
C CYS A 157 -17.13 14.36 -12.99
N LYS A 158 -17.85 15.18 -13.76
CA LYS A 158 -17.28 16.27 -14.58
C LYS A 158 -17.07 17.58 -13.83
N LYS A 159 -17.65 17.74 -12.65
CA LYS A 159 -17.49 18.97 -11.85
C LYS A 159 -16.06 19.05 -11.31
N LYS A 160 -15.52 20.27 -11.35
CA LYS A 160 -14.20 20.57 -10.79
C LYS A 160 -14.29 21.78 -9.88
N THR A 161 -13.70 21.68 -8.73
CA THR A 161 -13.45 22.84 -7.87
C THR A 161 -12.25 23.62 -8.40
N PHE A 162 -12.06 24.85 -7.92
CA PHE A 162 -10.87 25.64 -8.24
C PHE A 162 -9.56 24.93 -7.84
N ARG A 163 -9.59 24.22 -6.70
CA ARG A 163 -8.48 23.37 -6.27
C ARG A 163 -8.17 22.27 -7.28
N ASP A 164 -9.21 21.58 -7.78
CA ASP A 164 -9.05 20.47 -8.73
C ASP A 164 -8.44 20.95 -10.05
N ILE A 165 -8.80 22.16 -10.50
CA ILE A 165 -8.23 22.78 -11.70
C ILE A 165 -6.73 23.03 -11.51
N ILE A 166 -6.32 23.63 -10.39
CA ILE A 166 -4.92 23.93 -10.10
C ILE A 166 -4.09 22.68 -9.91
N LYS A 167 -4.61 21.71 -9.14
CA LYS A 167 -3.88 20.49 -8.80
C LYS A 167 -4.01 19.37 -9.85
N LYS A 168 -4.86 19.57 -10.85
CA LYS A 168 -5.23 18.49 -11.81
C LYS A 168 -5.65 17.22 -11.07
N ASP A 169 -6.56 17.36 -10.12
CA ASP A 169 -6.90 16.39 -9.10
C ASP A 169 -8.42 16.11 -9.03
N GLY A 170 -9.15 16.41 -10.10
CA GLY A 170 -10.57 16.09 -10.23
C GLY A 170 -10.82 14.60 -10.40
N LEU A 171 -12.07 14.15 -10.26
CA LEU A 171 -12.43 12.73 -10.29
C LEU A 171 -11.95 11.99 -11.56
N LEU A 172 -12.10 12.63 -12.73
CA LEU A 172 -11.64 12.03 -14.00
C LEU A 172 -10.12 11.94 -14.07
N GLU A 173 -9.40 12.95 -13.59
CA GLU A 173 -7.94 12.91 -13.51
C GLU A 173 -7.46 11.84 -12.52
N GLN A 174 -8.14 11.69 -11.40
CA GLN A 174 -7.83 10.62 -10.44
C GLN A 174 -8.05 9.23 -11.04
N GLN A 175 -9.14 9.02 -11.76
CA GLN A 175 -9.37 7.76 -12.48
C GLN A 175 -8.24 7.48 -13.48
N GLU A 176 -7.83 8.48 -14.28
CA GLU A 176 -6.73 8.32 -15.25
C GLU A 176 -5.41 7.96 -14.56
N LYS A 177 -5.11 8.54 -13.39
CA LYS A 177 -3.96 8.15 -12.57
C LYS A 177 -4.03 6.67 -12.18
N PHE A 178 -5.20 6.17 -11.80
CA PHE A 178 -5.39 4.73 -11.52
C PHE A 178 -5.22 3.86 -12.76
N VAL A 179 -5.68 4.32 -13.94
CA VAL A 179 -5.44 3.63 -15.21
C VAL A 179 -3.94 3.50 -15.48
N GLN A 180 -3.18 4.58 -15.29
CA GLN A 180 -1.74 4.57 -15.52
C GLN A 180 -1.00 3.65 -14.52
N ARG A 181 -1.32 3.76 -13.23
CA ARG A 181 -0.79 2.87 -12.19
C ARG A 181 -1.12 1.39 -12.47
N GLY A 182 -2.33 1.13 -12.95
CA GLY A 182 -2.76 -0.20 -13.35
C GLY A 182 -1.95 -0.82 -14.50
N LYS A 183 -1.31 -0.02 -15.35
CA LYS A 183 -0.39 -0.55 -16.37
C LYS A 183 0.86 -1.13 -15.73
N TYR A 184 1.47 -0.39 -14.79
CA TYR A 184 2.66 -0.84 -14.05
C TYR A 184 2.37 -2.06 -13.19
N GLU A 185 1.21 -2.07 -12.52
CA GLU A 185 0.71 -3.21 -11.75
C GLU A 185 0.63 -4.48 -12.60
N LYS A 186 -0.02 -4.41 -13.75
CA LYS A 186 -0.16 -5.56 -14.67
C LYS A 186 1.18 -6.09 -15.15
N GLU A 187 2.10 -5.19 -15.49
CA GLU A 187 3.45 -5.55 -15.92
C GLU A 187 4.21 -6.24 -14.77
N ALA A 188 4.16 -5.69 -13.55
CA ALA A 188 4.80 -6.28 -12.37
C ALA A 188 4.25 -7.67 -12.04
N ILE A 189 2.91 -7.83 -12.02
CA ILE A 189 2.25 -9.11 -11.75
C ILE A 189 2.63 -10.15 -12.81
N ALA A 190 2.68 -9.76 -14.09
CA ALA A 190 3.05 -10.67 -15.19
C ALA A 190 4.49 -11.21 -15.08
N MET A 191 5.37 -10.50 -14.37
CA MET A 191 6.78 -10.87 -14.20
C MET A 191 7.06 -11.64 -12.89
N ALA A 192 6.11 -11.73 -11.96
CA ALA A 192 6.30 -12.39 -10.67
C ALA A 192 5.96 -13.88 -10.74
N GLY A 193 6.74 -14.74 -10.08
CA GLY A 193 6.44 -16.17 -9.96
C GLY A 193 5.49 -16.51 -8.82
N HIS A 194 5.39 -15.62 -7.82
CA HIS A 194 4.54 -15.82 -6.65
C HIS A 194 3.73 -14.57 -6.34
N ILE A 195 2.43 -14.78 -6.05
CA ILE A 195 1.49 -13.73 -5.69
C ILE A 195 0.76 -14.15 -4.43
N THR A 196 0.50 -13.23 -3.53
CA THR A 196 -0.31 -13.46 -2.34
C THR A 196 -1.42 -12.43 -2.22
N GLY A 197 -2.55 -12.85 -1.69
CA GLY A 197 -3.72 -12.02 -1.43
C GLY A 197 -4.64 -12.68 -0.41
N ARG A 198 -5.81 -12.09 -0.17
CA ARG A 198 -6.70 -12.44 0.95
C ARG A 198 -8.06 -12.93 0.50
N THR A 199 -8.44 -12.68 -0.72
CA THR A 199 -9.79 -12.91 -1.23
C THR A 199 -9.77 -13.74 -2.49
N ASP A 200 -10.90 -14.35 -2.83
CA ASP A 200 -11.09 -15.02 -4.11
C ASP A 200 -10.96 -14.02 -5.27
N PHE A 201 -11.40 -12.78 -5.08
CA PHE A 201 -11.20 -11.71 -6.06
C PHE A 201 -9.71 -11.47 -6.36
N ASP A 202 -8.86 -11.39 -5.34
CA ASP A 202 -7.41 -11.23 -5.53
C ASP A 202 -6.83 -12.39 -6.32
N ARG A 203 -7.25 -13.63 -5.98
CA ARG A 203 -6.79 -14.83 -6.65
C ARG A 203 -7.20 -14.85 -8.11
N GLU A 204 -8.48 -14.70 -8.40
CA GLU A 204 -9.01 -14.75 -9.76
C GLU A 204 -8.42 -13.67 -10.66
N TYR A 205 -8.22 -12.48 -10.08
CA TYR A 205 -7.61 -11.37 -10.82
C TYR A 205 -6.12 -11.61 -11.10
N ALA A 206 -5.39 -12.14 -10.12
CA ALA A 206 -3.99 -12.52 -10.29
C ALA A 206 -3.81 -13.63 -11.32
N GLU A 207 -4.62 -14.69 -11.26
CA GLU A 207 -4.62 -15.81 -12.21
C GLU A 207 -4.95 -15.34 -13.64
N LYS A 208 -5.86 -14.38 -13.78
CA LYS A 208 -6.18 -13.76 -15.08
C LYS A 208 -5.01 -12.99 -15.68
N LEU A 209 -4.24 -12.28 -14.84
CA LEU A 209 -3.09 -11.48 -15.29
C LEU A 209 -1.84 -12.32 -15.51
N ASN A 210 -1.63 -13.32 -14.67
CA ASN A 210 -0.47 -14.22 -14.73
C ASN A 210 -0.85 -15.65 -14.33
N PRO A 211 -1.34 -16.45 -15.28
CA PRO A 211 -1.75 -17.85 -15.01
C PRO A 211 -0.58 -18.77 -14.62
N ASN A 212 0.66 -18.35 -14.82
CA ASN A 212 1.84 -19.12 -14.47
C ASN A 212 2.34 -18.83 -13.04
N ALA A 213 1.87 -17.77 -12.40
CA ALA A 213 2.27 -17.44 -11.04
C ALA A 213 1.56 -18.39 -10.05
N LYS A 214 2.29 -18.77 -9.01
CA LYS A 214 1.71 -19.51 -7.88
C LYS A 214 1.04 -18.56 -6.92
N TYR A 215 -0.27 -18.72 -6.72
CA TYR A 215 -1.01 -17.94 -5.74
C TYR A 215 -0.90 -18.55 -4.34
N HIS A 216 -0.72 -17.71 -3.33
CA HIS A 216 -0.66 -18.07 -1.91
C HIS A 216 -1.70 -17.25 -1.14
N PHE A 217 -2.57 -17.91 -0.43
CA PHE A 217 -3.48 -17.25 0.49
C PHE A 217 -2.70 -16.77 1.74
N MET A 218 -2.84 -15.50 2.09
CA MET A 218 -2.18 -14.91 3.26
C MET A 218 -3.07 -13.88 3.93
N ASN A 219 -3.51 -14.17 5.16
CA ASN A 219 -4.18 -13.19 5.99
C ASN A 219 -3.18 -12.16 6.54
N GLU A 220 -3.69 -10.97 6.79
CA GLU A 220 -2.95 -9.93 7.50
C GLU A 220 -2.90 -10.22 9.00
N THR A 221 -1.80 -9.83 9.62
CA THR A 221 -1.68 -9.81 11.08
C THR A 221 -2.13 -8.44 11.59
N LEU A 222 -2.84 -8.41 12.70
CA LEU A 222 -3.19 -7.17 13.38
C LEU A 222 -2.05 -6.74 14.33
N ARG A 223 -2.07 -5.48 14.72
CA ARG A 223 -1.26 -4.99 15.84
C ARG A 223 -1.73 -5.65 17.13
N GLU A 224 -0.84 -5.77 18.11
CA GLU A 224 -1.09 -6.50 19.36
C GLU A 224 -2.34 -6.00 20.09
N GLU A 225 -2.60 -4.70 20.05
CA GLU A 225 -3.75 -4.06 20.72
C GLU A 225 -5.10 -4.64 20.26
N PHE A 226 -5.21 -5.06 19.00
CA PHE A 226 -6.45 -5.63 18.45
C PHE A 226 -6.73 -7.07 18.92
N TYR A 227 -5.76 -7.73 19.58
CA TYR A 227 -5.96 -9.07 20.14
C TYR A 227 -6.41 -9.04 21.61
N HIS A 228 -6.43 -7.87 22.26
CA HIS A 228 -6.74 -7.70 23.67
C HIS A 228 -8.11 -7.08 23.94
N ASP A 229 -8.83 -6.66 22.91
CA ASP A 229 -10.16 -6.12 23.03
C ASP A 229 -11.16 -6.87 22.15
N SER A 230 -12.44 -6.71 22.45
CA SER A 230 -13.55 -7.30 21.70
C SER A 230 -14.66 -6.29 21.53
N TRP A 231 -15.40 -6.40 20.41
CA TRP A 231 -16.60 -5.64 20.22
C TRP A 231 -17.66 -6.02 21.28
N ASN A 232 -18.33 -5.03 21.84
CA ASN A 232 -19.37 -5.21 22.84
C ASN A 232 -20.51 -4.23 22.57
N ILE A 233 -21.74 -4.76 22.42
CA ILE A 233 -22.95 -3.99 22.14
C ILE A 233 -23.27 -2.96 23.24
N ASP A 234 -22.90 -3.22 24.49
CA ASP A 234 -23.14 -2.32 25.61
C ASP A 234 -22.21 -1.08 25.61
N ARG A 235 -21.18 -1.09 24.77
CA ARG A 235 -20.19 -0.01 24.63
C ARG A 235 -20.33 0.78 23.35
N ILE A 236 -21.30 0.45 22.50
CA ILE A 236 -21.51 1.19 21.25
C ILE A 236 -22.21 2.52 21.50
N GLU A 237 -21.87 3.50 20.69
CA GLU A 237 -22.70 4.70 20.51
C GLU A 237 -23.85 4.35 19.56
N ARG A 238 -25.07 4.34 20.07
CA ARG A 238 -26.26 3.98 19.29
C ARG A 238 -26.46 4.98 18.16
N TYR A 239 -27.01 4.50 17.06
CA TYR A 239 -27.27 5.29 15.84
C TYR A 239 -26.01 5.95 15.26
N SER A 240 -24.82 5.40 15.55
CA SER A 240 -23.58 5.86 14.95
C SER A 240 -23.20 5.05 13.73
N ILE A 241 -22.73 5.75 12.69
CA ILE A 241 -22.19 5.19 11.46
C ILE A 241 -20.72 5.60 11.39
N PHE A 242 -19.81 4.64 11.24
CA PHE A 242 -18.39 4.92 11.07
C PHE A 242 -17.94 4.59 9.65
N LEU A 243 -17.50 5.61 8.91
CA LEU A 243 -16.91 5.46 7.58
C LEU A 243 -15.41 5.78 7.63
N SER A 244 -14.59 4.75 7.69
CA SER A 244 -13.14 4.89 7.86
C SER A 244 -12.42 5.60 6.72
N GLN A 245 -13.00 5.62 5.52
CA GLN A 245 -12.45 6.26 4.33
C GLN A 245 -13.57 6.75 3.42
N GLY A 246 -13.48 8.02 3.00
CA GLY A 246 -14.44 8.63 2.07
C GLY A 246 -13.76 9.50 1.00
N ASN A 247 -12.44 9.36 0.82
CA ASN A 247 -11.62 10.27 0.04
C ASN A 247 -11.70 10.09 -1.49
N TYR A 248 -12.31 9.01 -1.96
CA TYR A 248 -12.60 8.80 -3.39
C TYR A 248 -13.82 7.90 -3.60
N PRO A 249 -14.49 7.98 -4.75
CA PRO A 249 -15.86 7.45 -4.96
C PRO A 249 -16.06 5.99 -4.59
N ILE A 250 -15.13 5.11 -4.96
CA ILE A 250 -15.23 3.66 -4.71
C ILE A 250 -15.33 3.30 -3.20
N LYS A 251 -15.04 4.26 -2.31
CA LYS A 251 -15.23 4.08 -0.86
C LYS A 251 -16.68 4.26 -0.40
N GLY A 252 -17.56 4.72 -1.28
CA GLY A 252 -19.00 4.69 -1.08
C GLY A 252 -19.57 5.80 -0.18
N LEU A 253 -18.82 6.88 0.14
CA LEU A 253 -19.36 7.97 0.95
C LEU A 253 -20.66 8.54 0.38
N HIS A 254 -20.78 8.70 -0.94
CA HIS A 254 -21.98 9.22 -1.57
C HIS A 254 -23.20 8.32 -1.35
N HIS A 255 -23.05 6.99 -1.32
CA HIS A 255 -24.16 6.09 -1.00
C HIS A 255 -24.62 6.26 0.46
N VAL A 256 -23.68 6.47 1.38
CA VAL A 256 -24.03 6.76 2.78
C VAL A 256 -24.78 8.09 2.88
N LEU A 257 -24.32 9.13 2.16
CA LEU A 257 -24.96 10.44 2.16
C LEU A 257 -26.35 10.40 1.51
N ASP A 258 -26.58 9.57 0.51
CA ASP A 258 -27.89 9.41 -0.15
C ASP A 258 -28.95 8.83 0.78
N ILE A 259 -28.56 7.88 1.66
CA ILE A 259 -29.51 7.24 2.62
C ILE A 259 -29.57 7.96 3.98
N LEU A 260 -28.65 8.86 4.26
CA LEU A 260 -28.55 9.53 5.56
C LEU A 260 -29.80 10.31 5.96
N PRO A 261 -30.51 11.03 5.05
CA PRO A 261 -31.76 11.71 5.38
C PRO A 261 -32.84 10.77 5.94
N ASP A 262 -33.03 9.61 5.31
CA ASP A 262 -34.01 8.61 5.73
C ASP A 262 -33.68 8.01 7.12
N LEU A 263 -32.35 7.84 7.36
CA LEU A 263 -31.86 7.36 8.66
C LEU A 263 -32.07 8.40 9.75
N ILE A 264 -31.88 9.70 9.46
CA ILE A 264 -32.14 10.78 10.42
C ILE A 264 -33.66 10.94 10.69
N GLU A 265 -34.51 10.76 9.67
CA GLU A 265 -35.95 10.77 9.85
C GLU A 265 -36.42 9.64 10.79
N ALA A 266 -35.82 8.47 10.67
CA ALA A 266 -36.11 7.33 11.52
C ALA A 266 -35.49 7.43 12.94
N HIS A 267 -34.31 8.07 13.03
CA HIS A 267 -33.51 8.19 14.25
C HIS A 267 -32.80 9.55 14.24
N GLU A 268 -33.35 10.54 14.92
CA GLU A 268 -32.86 11.93 14.95
C GLU A 268 -31.40 12.04 15.45
N GLU A 269 -30.99 11.13 16.34
CA GLU A 269 -29.63 11.09 16.91
C GLU A 269 -28.59 10.45 16.01
N THR A 270 -28.94 10.12 14.76
CA THR A 270 -27.99 9.49 13.83
C THR A 270 -26.75 10.38 13.58
N MET A 271 -25.56 9.83 13.84
CA MET A 271 -24.28 10.49 13.65
C MET A 271 -23.40 9.73 12.64
N LEU A 272 -22.75 10.47 11.73
CA LEU A 272 -21.79 9.93 10.78
C LEU A 272 -20.36 10.42 11.15
N TYR A 273 -19.45 9.47 11.36
CA TYR A 273 -18.04 9.69 11.69
C TYR A 273 -17.10 9.25 10.55
#